data_07e7716147e7f9ed6e21b8cbb1751f4b
#
_entry.id   07e7716147e7f9ed6e21b8cbb1751f4b
#
_cell.length_a   1.000
_cell.length_b   1.000
_cell.length_c   1.000
_cell.angle_alpha   90.00
_cell.angle_beta   90.00
_cell.angle_gamma   90.00
#
_symmetry.space_group_name_H-M   'P 1'
#
loop_
_entity.id
_entity.type
_entity.pdbx_description
1 polymer ?
#
loop_
_entity_poly.entity_id
_entity_poly.type
_entity_poly.pdbx_seq_one_letter_code
_entity_poly.pdbx_strand_id
1 'polypeptide(L)'
;AKTAWQLLEEQYQAHLKLQPEQNFEQIEQGLNLLHQEKTQQQNRLNEMNAKLRMNDNNQATYAKYQSKIEQIKAEEYRWGRIYDLIGHKEGTKFKKIAQEHHLDILVEYANQQLQPLAPRYQLHRVPNSLSLAIIDLDMNSEVRPVLSLSGGETFLVSLALALAIANMASGSMKLESLFIDEGFGTLDPASLHMVMNALDHLQSQGRKVV
;
A
#
# COMPACT_ATOMS: atom_id res chain seq x y z
N ALA A 1 -8.17 -20.39 -111.69
CA ALA A 1 -8.31 -18.97 -111.32
C ALA A 1 -9.43 -18.74 -110.27
N LYS A 2 -10.59 -19.47 -110.32
CA LYS A 2 -11.68 -19.31 -109.31
C LYS A 2 -11.33 -19.79 -107.90
N THR A 3 -10.52 -20.81 -107.78
CA THR A 3 -10.13 -21.37 -106.48
C THR A 3 -9.15 -20.50 -105.72
N ALA A 4 -8.26 -19.84 -106.36
CA ALA A 4 -7.28 -18.96 -105.75
C ALA A 4 -7.99 -17.65 -105.20
N TRP A 5 -8.99 -17.19 -105.89
CA TRP A 5 -9.74 -16.05 -105.47
C TRP A 5 -10.65 -16.34 -104.25
N GLN A 6 -11.24 -17.54 -104.19
CA GLN A 6 -12.00 -17.95 -103.06
C GLN A 6 -11.13 -18.12 -101.79
N LEU A 7 -9.95 -18.68 -101.93
CA LEU A 7 -9.00 -18.78 -100.84
C LEU A 7 -8.54 -17.41 -100.31
N LEU A 8 -8.32 -16.45 -101.20
CA LEU A 8 -7.96 -15.09 -100.81
C LEU A 8 -9.09 -14.40 -100.10
N GLU A 9 -10.32 -14.56 -100.56
CA GLU A 9 -11.53 -13.98 -99.96
C GLU A 9 -11.73 -14.58 -98.55
N GLU A 10 -11.53 -15.90 -98.39
CA GLU A 10 -11.65 -16.54 -97.04
C GLU A 10 -10.55 -16.01 -96.12
N GLN A 11 -9.36 -15.84 -96.61
CA GLN A 11 -8.28 -15.25 -95.75
C GLN A 11 -8.52 -13.78 -95.45
N TYR A 12 -9.10 -13.03 -96.34
CA TYR A 12 -9.50 -11.61 -96.14
C TYR A 12 -10.60 -11.52 -95.09
N GLN A 13 -11.64 -12.37 -95.17
CA GLN A 13 -12.72 -12.42 -94.18
C GLN A 13 -12.24 -12.87 -92.87
N ALA A 14 -11.31 -13.83 -92.81
CA ALA A 14 -10.67 -14.26 -91.56
C ALA A 14 -9.84 -13.14 -90.95
N HIS A 15 -9.14 -12.38 -91.76
CA HIS A 15 -8.35 -11.27 -91.25
C HIS A 15 -9.22 -10.08 -90.77
N LEU A 16 -10.35 -9.78 -91.45
CA LEU A 16 -11.33 -8.82 -90.99
C LEU A 16 -11.97 -9.19 -89.63
N LYS A 17 -12.20 -10.50 -89.41
CA LYS A 17 -12.71 -10.97 -88.13
C LYS A 17 -11.68 -10.86 -86.99
N LEU A 18 -10.42 -10.85 -87.35
CA LEU A 18 -9.33 -10.67 -86.36
C LEU A 18 -8.95 -9.21 -86.17
N GLN A 19 -9.53 -8.29 -86.95
CA GLN A 19 -9.28 -6.85 -86.79
C GLN A 19 -9.88 -6.40 -85.44
N PRO A 20 -9.14 -5.79 -84.55
CA PRO A 20 -9.67 -5.29 -83.29
C PRO A 20 -10.75 -4.21 -83.58
N GLU A 21 -11.85 -4.26 -82.83
CA GLU A 21 -12.96 -3.32 -82.94
C GLU A 21 -12.55 -1.88 -82.59
N GLN A 22 -11.39 -1.71 -81.94
CA GLN A 22 -10.89 -0.41 -81.52
C GLN A 22 -9.72 0.01 -82.40
N ASN A 23 -9.67 1.32 -82.68
CA ASN A 23 -8.52 1.93 -83.40
C ASN A 23 -7.25 1.87 -82.52
N PHE A 24 -6.07 1.77 -83.17
CA PHE A 24 -4.79 1.67 -82.46
C PHE A 24 -4.59 2.78 -81.44
N GLU A 25 -5.00 4.02 -81.74
CA GLU A 25 -4.93 5.16 -80.82
C GLU A 25 -5.77 4.99 -79.57
N GLN A 26 -6.95 4.36 -79.66
CA GLN A 26 -7.84 4.07 -78.55
C GLN A 26 -7.25 2.96 -77.64
N ILE A 27 -6.61 1.96 -78.22
CA ILE A 27 -5.91 0.92 -77.50
C ILE A 27 -4.69 1.49 -76.74
N GLU A 28 -3.92 2.37 -77.38
CA GLU A 28 -2.74 3.03 -76.78
C GLU A 28 -3.15 3.96 -75.64
N GLN A 29 -4.22 4.73 -75.79
CA GLN A 29 -4.81 5.56 -74.74
C GLN A 29 -5.30 4.72 -73.56
N GLY A 30 -6.02 3.62 -73.84
CA GLY A 30 -6.45 2.69 -72.83
C GLY A 30 -5.31 2.04 -72.04
N LEU A 31 -4.26 1.64 -72.76
CA LEU A 31 -3.06 1.08 -72.12
C LEU A 31 -2.35 2.06 -71.22
N ASN A 32 -2.24 3.32 -71.68
CA ASN A 32 -1.64 4.41 -70.89
C ASN A 32 -2.47 4.70 -69.60
N LEU A 33 -3.78 4.73 -69.70
CA LEU A 33 -4.67 4.89 -68.53
C LEU A 33 -4.50 3.75 -67.55
N LEU A 34 -4.50 2.49 -68.00
CA LEU A 34 -4.31 1.31 -67.18
C LEU A 34 -2.91 1.33 -66.52
N HIS A 35 -1.87 1.78 -67.20
CA HIS A 35 -0.55 1.96 -66.64
C HIS A 35 -0.52 3.02 -65.51
N GLN A 36 -1.23 4.13 -65.71
CA GLN A 36 -1.38 5.17 -64.66
C GLN A 36 -2.12 4.65 -63.47
N GLU A 37 -3.27 3.97 -63.69
CA GLU A 37 -4.05 3.36 -62.59
C GLU A 37 -3.24 2.32 -61.83
N LYS A 38 -2.53 1.42 -62.56
CA LYS A 38 -1.63 0.45 -61.94
C LYS A 38 -0.59 1.10 -61.06
N THR A 39 0.04 2.16 -61.56
CA THR A 39 1.09 2.87 -60.79
C THR A 39 0.50 3.55 -59.57
N GLN A 40 -0.66 4.16 -59.70
CA GLN A 40 -1.37 4.78 -58.61
C GLN A 40 -1.76 3.76 -57.52
N GLN A 41 -2.33 2.62 -57.91
CA GLN A 41 -2.68 1.54 -56.98
C GLN A 41 -1.44 0.93 -56.33
N GLN A 42 -0.36 0.76 -57.05
CA GLN A 42 0.90 0.27 -56.51
C GLN A 42 1.47 1.22 -55.45
N ASN A 43 1.44 2.53 -55.71
CA ASN A 43 1.89 3.55 -54.75
C ASN A 43 1.02 3.52 -53.48
N ARG A 44 -0.31 3.44 -53.64
CA ARG A 44 -1.25 3.32 -52.53
C ARG A 44 -1.00 2.06 -51.70
N LEU A 45 -0.75 0.92 -52.33
CA LEU A 45 -0.37 -0.32 -51.67
C LEU A 45 0.93 -0.17 -50.85
N ASN A 46 1.93 0.45 -51.46
CA ASN A 46 3.21 0.69 -50.79
C ASN A 46 3.07 1.59 -49.56
N GLU A 47 2.24 2.66 -49.66
CA GLU A 47 1.93 3.54 -48.53
C GLU A 47 1.20 2.78 -47.39
N MET A 48 0.22 1.94 -47.74
CA MET A 48 -0.49 1.13 -46.77
C MET A 48 0.43 0.13 -46.08
N ASN A 49 1.29 -0.52 -46.84
CA ASN A 49 2.25 -1.49 -46.26
C ASN A 49 3.29 -0.78 -45.36
N ALA A 50 3.72 0.44 -45.70
CA ALA A 50 4.58 1.23 -44.85
C ALA A 50 3.88 1.60 -43.51
N LYS A 51 2.62 2.02 -43.60
CA LYS A 51 1.79 2.30 -42.39
C LYS A 51 1.59 1.06 -41.51
N LEU A 52 1.31 -0.11 -42.11
CA LEU A 52 1.19 -1.35 -41.38
C LEU A 52 2.48 -1.71 -40.64
N ARG A 53 3.63 -1.67 -41.33
CA ARG A 53 4.93 -1.94 -40.71
C ARG A 53 5.24 -0.97 -39.57
N MET A 54 4.90 0.30 -39.74
CA MET A 54 5.07 1.30 -38.68
C MET A 54 4.16 1.01 -37.49
N ASN A 55 2.91 0.61 -37.74
CA ASN A 55 1.96 0.22 -36.67
C ASN A 55 2.45 -1.01 -35.92
N ASP A 56 2.92 -2.05 -36.60
CA ASP A 56 3.43 -3.28 -35.99
C ASP A 56 4.63 -3.00 -35.08
N ASN A 57 5.57 -2.15 -35.55
CA ASN A 57 6.70 -1.70 -34.74
C ASN A 57 6.24 -0.91 -33.51
N ASN A 58 5.25 -0.03 -33.68
CA ASN A 58 4.70 0.74 -32.57
C ASN A 58 4.00 -0.17 -31.55
N GLN A 59 3.25 -1.17 -32.00
CA GLN A 59 2.61 -2.15 -31.12
C GLN A 59 3.63 -2.98 -30.33
N ALA A 60 4.69 -3.45 -30.99
CA ALA A 60 5.76 -4.18 -30.34
C ALA A 60 6.48 -3.31 -29.27
N THR A 61 6.71 -2.05 -29.60
CA THR A 61 7.31 -1.07 -28.69
C THR A 61 6.38 -0.78 -27.51
N TYR A 62 5.08 -0.59 -27.77
CA TYR A 62 4.07 -0.36 -26.76
C TYR A 62 3.96 -1.54 -25.78
N ALA A 63 3.92 -2.78 -26.31
CA ALA A 63 3.87 -3.97 -25.49
C ALA A 63 5.08 -4.08 -24.52
N LYS A 64 6.26 -3.74 -25.02
CA LYS A 64 7.49 -3.71 -24.21
C LYS A 64 7.42 -2.65 -23.09
N TYR A 65 6.92 -1.47 -23.39
CA TYR A 65 6.75 -0.41 -22.37
C TYR A 65 5.62 -0.72 -21.40
N GLN A 66 4.53 -1.33 -21.85
CA GLN A 66 3.42 -1.72 -21.00
C GLN A 66 3.87 -2.66 -19.87
N SER A 67 4.63 -3.71 -20.18
CA SER A 67 5.20 -4.60 -19.17
C SER A 67 6.06 -3.85 -18.15
N LYS A 68 6.89 -2.92 -18.60
CA LYS A 68 7.72 -2.09 -17.73
C LYS A 68 6.88 -1.16 -16.84
N ILE A 69 5.81 -0.57 -17.39
CA ILE A 69 4.88 0.28 -16.65
C ILE A 69 4.16 -0.52 -15.56
N GLU A 70 3.73 -1.74 -15.84
CA GLU A 70 3.08 -2.62 -14.85
C GLU A 70 4.04 -2.98 -13.69
N GLN A 71 5.30 -3.28 -14.00
CA GLN A 71 6.32 -3.51 -12.97
C GLN A 71 6.52 -2.27 -12.07
N ILE A 72 6.67 -1.08 -12.69
CA ILE A 72 6.84 0.17 -11.95
C ILE A 72 5.61 0.48 -11.11
N LYS A 73 4.39 0.29 -11.63
CA LYS A 73 3.15 0.48 -10.86
C LYS A 73 3.03 -0.47 -9.67
N ALA A 74 3.44 -1.72 -9.83
CA ALA A 74 3.45 -2.67 -8.72
C ALA A 74 4.44 -2.25 -7.61
N GLU A 75 5.59 -1.73 -8.01
CA GLU A 75 6.59 -1.22 -7.09
C GLU A 75 6.14 0.09 -6.42
N GLU A 76 5.57 1.03 -7.18
CA GLU A 76 4.96 2.26 -6.68
C GLU A 76 3.85 1.98 -5.66
N TYR A 77 2.96 1.02 -5.96
CA TYR A 77 1.91 0.61 -5.04
C TYR A 77 2.48 0.09 -3.70
N ARG A 78 3.54 -0.73 -3.76
CA ARG A 78 4.20 -1.25 -2.55
C ARG A 78 4.83 -0.14 -1.72
N TRP A 79 5.58 0.75 -2.35
CA TRP A 79 6.19 1.91 -1.69
C TRP A 79 5.15 2.92 -1.21
N GLY A 80 4.09 3.14 -1.99
CA GLY A 80 2.96 3.99 -1.60
C GLY A 80 2.31 3.53 -0.32
N ARG A 81 2.05 2.23 -0.15
CA ARG A 81 1.51 1.67 1.09
C ARG A 81 2.43 1.89 2.29
N ILE A 82 3.73 1.72 2.11
CA ILE A 82 4.70 2.00 3.17
C ILE A 82 4.70 3.49 3.51
N TYR A 83 4.69 4.34 2.48
CA TYR A 83 4.63 5.79 2.67
C TYR A 83 3.35 6.24 3.39
N ASP A 84 2.20 5.66 3.07
CA ASP A 84 0.93 5.99 3.72
C ASP A 84 0.93 5.63 5.21
N LEU A 85 1.62 4.55 5.58
CA LEU A 85 1.73 4.11 6.97
C LEU A 85 2.72 4.97 7.77
N ILE A 86 3.93 5.16 7.28
CA ILE A 86 5.03 5.76 8.04
C ILE A 86 5.60 7.02 7.41
N GLY A 87 5.31 7.27 6.13
CA GLY A 87 5.82 8.41 5.38
C GLY A 87 5.13 9.71 5.78
N HIS A 88 5.90 10.61 6.34
CA HIS A 88 5.50 12.00 6.54
C HIS A 88 6.76 12.87 6.50
N LYS A 89 6.65 14.06 5.91
CA LYS A 89 7.78 14.96 5.71
C LYS A 89 8.58 15.22 7.00
N GLU A 90 7.90 15.24 8.15
CA GLU A 90 8.50 15.46 9.47
C GLU A 90 8.60 14.19 10.32
N GLY A 91 8.31 13.01 9.76
CA GLY A 91 8.34 11.74 10.48
C GLY A 91 7.29 11.57 11.57
N THR A 92 6.30 12.46 11.64
CA THR A 92 5.32 12.49 12.74
C THR A 92 4.44 11.24 12.79
N LYS A 93 4.07 10.66 11.65
CA LYS A 93 3.31 9.40 11.61
C LYS A 93 4.10 8.25 12.21
N PHE A 94 5.34 8.07 11.78
CA PHE A 94 6.21 7.01 12.30
C PHE A 94 6.46 7.19 13.80
N LYS A 95 6.79 8.42 14.23
CA LYS A 95 6.99 8.75 15.64
C LYS A 95 5.75 8.37 16.48
N LYS A 96 4.55 8.72 15.99
CA LYS A 96 3.29 8.39 16.70
C LYS A 96 3.10 6.89 16.83
N ILE A 97 3.27 6.12 15.75
CA ILE A 97 3.15 4.66 15.78
C ILE A 97 4.17 4.03 16.75
N ALA A 98 5.42 4.50 16.71
CA ALA A 98 6.45 4.02 17.63
C ALA A 98 6.11 4.36 19.09
N GLN A 99 5.61 5.55 19.38
CA GLN A 99 5.18 5.96 20.72
C GLN A 99 3.99 5.13 21.21
N GLU A 100 2.99 4.91 20.35
CA GLU A 100 1.82 4.08 20.66
C GLU A 100 2.25 2.64 21.00
N HIS A 101 3.14 2.06 20.21
CA HIS A 101 3.66 0.71 20.45
C HIS A 101 4.46 0.62 21.76
N HIS A 102 5.34 1.59 22.04
CA HIS A 102 6.06 1.62 23.31
C HIS A 102 5.14 1.79 24.52
N LEU A 103 4.08 2.59 24.37
CA LEU A 103 3.08 2.79 25.40
C LEU A 103 2.26 1.50 25.65
N ASP A 104 1.93 0.75 24.60
CA ASP A 104 1.27 -0.55 24.74
C ASP A 104 2.12 -1.54 25.54
N ILE A 105 3.42 -1.61 25.25
CA ILE A 105 4.38 -2.43 25.99
C ILE A 105 4.47 -1.97 27.45
N LEU A 106 4.56 -0.66 27.69
CA LEU A 106 4.58 -0.09 29.03
C LEU A 106 3.32 -0.46 29.82
N VAL A 107 2.16 -0.34 29.21
CA VAL A 107 0.87 -0.69 29.83
C VAL A 107 0.81 -2.17 30.19
N GLU A 108 1.33 -3.04 29.35
CA GLU A 108 1.42 -4.48 29.65
C GLU A 108 2.29 -4.75 30.88
N TYR A 109 3.51 -4.18 30.95
CA TYR A 109 4.35 -4.29 32.12
C TYR A 109 3.74 -3.65 33.37
N ALA A 110 3.05 -2.50 33.20
CA ALA A 110 2.38 -1.83 34.31
C ALA A 110 1.23 -2.70 34.85
N ASN A 111 0.45 -3.36 34.02
CA ASN A 111 -0.60 -4.27 34.45
C ASN A 111 -0.06 -5.48 35.20
N GLN A 112 1.10 -6.01 34.82
CA GLN A 112 1.78 -7.07 35.56
C GLN A 112 2.15 -6.63 36.99
N GLN A 113 2.56 -5.35 37.16
CA GLN A 113 2.85 -4.80 38.48
C GLN A 113 1.58 -4.38 39.24
N LEU A 114 0.57 -3.90 38.52
CA LEU A 114 -0.69 -3.43 39.12
C LEU A 114 -1.55 -4.56 39.64
N GLN A 115 -1.57 -5.69 38.98
CA GLN A 115 -2.41 -6.84 39.31
C GLN A 115 -2.25 -7.32 40.78
N PRO A 116 -1.03 -7.47 41.39
CA PRO A 116 -0.90 -7.81 42.79
C PRO A 116 -1.17 -6.63 43.73
N LEU A 117 -1.08 -5.37 43.27
CA LEU A 117 -1.27 -4.18 44.11
C LEU A 117 -2.74 -3.72 44.15
N ALA A 118 -3.42 -3.79 43.03
CA ALA A 118 -4.82 -3.37 42.88
C ALA A 118 -5.51 -4.23 41.79
N PRO A 119 -5.90 -5.47 42.11
CA PRO A 119 -6.44 -6.43 41.14
C PRO A 119 -7.75 -5.97 40.47
N ARG A 120 -8.44 -5.01 41.10
CA ARG A 120 -9.65 -4.38 40.57
C ARG A 120 -9.40 -3.59 39.28
N TYR A 121 -8.20 -3.06 39.10
CA TYR A 121 -7.90 -2.10 38.01
C TYR A 121 -6.96 -2.69 36.99
N GLN A 122 -7.25 -2.36 35.71
CA GLN A 122 -6.39 -2.66 34.58
C GLN A 122 -6.18 -1.39 33.75
N LEU A 123 -4.93 -1.03 33.49
CA LEU A 123 -4.60 0.05 32.60
C LEU A 123 -4.88 -0.33 31.14
N HIS A 124 -5.36 0.62 30.37
CA HIS A 124 -5.62 0.48 28.95
C HIS A 124 -5.22 1.75 28.22
N ARG A 125 -4.60 1.62 27.06
CA ARG A 125 -4.33 2.77 26.18
C ARG A 125 -5.58 3.06 25.34
N VAL A 126 -5.97 4.32 25.27
CA VAL A 126 -7.07 4.75 24.39
C VAL A 126 -6.64 4.58 22.92
N PRO A 127 -7.41 3.88 22.06
CA PRO A 127 -7.07 3.68 20.67
C PRO A 127 -6.76 4.99 19.93
N ASN A 128 -5.74 4.97 19.07
CA ASN A 128 -5.26 6.11 18.29
C ASN A 128 -4.81 7.33 19.11
N SER A 129 -4.53 7.15 20.39
CA SER A 129 -4.13 8.20 21.34
C SER A 129 -2.95 7.72 22.19
N LEU A 130 -2.22 8.66 22.77
CA LEU A 130 -1.23 8.42 23.83
C LEU A 130 -1.84 8.57 25.23
N SER A 131 -3.16 8.63 25.34
CA SER A 131 -3.87 8.73 26.60
C SER A 131 -4.10 7.34 27.20
N LEU A 132 -4.10 7.29 28.54
CA LEU A 132 -4.41 6.09 29.32
C LEU A 132 -5.83 6.20 29.89
N ALA A 133 -6.47 5.06 29.98
CA ALA A 133 -7.73 4.82 30.68
C ALA A 133 -7.54 3.68 31.67
N ILE A 134 -8.47 3.55 32.61
CA ILE A 134 -8.54 2.46 33.56
C ILE A 134 -9.79 1.63 33.28
N ILE A 135 -9.66 0.32 33.32
CA ILE A 135 -10.78 -0.62 33.30
C ILE A 135 -11.03 -1.01 34.74
N ASP A 136 -12.24 -0.80 35.25
CA ASP A 136 -12.67 -1.19 36.56
C ASP A 136 -13.37 -2.56 36.48
N LEU A 137 -12.68 -3.60 36.89
CA LEU A 137 -13.18 -4.99 36.81
C LEU A 137 -14.37 -5.26 37.73
N ASP A 138 -14.47 -4.55 38.87
CA ASP A 138 -15.58 -4.67 39.79
C ASP A 138 -16.85 -3.93 39.31
N MET A 139 -16.67 -2.99 38.36
CA MET A 139 -17.76 -2.23 37.73
C MET A 139 -18.08 -2.75 36.34
N ASN A 140 -18.20 -4.06 36.19
CA ASN A 140 -18.51 -4.68 34.89
C ASN A 140 -17.55 -4.30 33.74
N SER A 141 -16.27 -4.14 34.07
CA SER A 141 -15.23 -3.71 33.13
C SER A 141 -15.47 -2.34 32.48
N GLU A 142 -16.07 -1.42 33.27
CA GLU A 142 -16.26 -0.05 32.79
C GLU A 142 -14.94 0.64 32.55
N VAL A 143 -14.82 1.29 31.38
CA VAL A 143 -13.64 2.08 31.00
C VAL A 143 -13.81 3.52 31.47
N ARG A 144 -12.90 3.96 32.35
CA ARG A 144 -12.93 5.32 32.91
C ARG A 144 -11.61 6.07 32.64
N PRO A 145 -11.65 7.40 32.56
CA PRO A 145 -10.41 8.18 32.51
C PRO A 145 -9.56 7.97 33.76
N VAL A 146 -8.24 7.93 33.64
CA VAL A 146 -7.32 7.82 34.80
C VAL A 146 -7.54 8.95 35.82
N LEU A 147 -7.99 10.14 35.36
CA LEU A 147 -8.31 11.28 36.22
C LEU A 147 -9.50 11.06 37.17
N SER A 148 -10.28 10.01 36.96
CA SER A 148 -11.41 9.66 37.85
C SER A 148 -11.02 8.82 39.07
N LEU A 149 -9.77 8.43 39.18
CA LEU A 149 -9.24 7.65 40.28
C LEU A 149 -9.11 8.49 41.55
N SER A 150 -9.34 7.86 42.71
CA SER A 150 -9.04 8.44 44.00
C SER A 150 -7.54 8.65 44.22
N GLY A 151 -7.16 9.38 45.25
CA GLY A 151 -5.74 9.62 45.55
C GLY A 151 -4.95 8.32 45.74
N GLY A 152 -5.48 7.38 46.51
CA GLY A 152 -4.85 6.07 46.74
C GLY A 152 -4.74 5.21 45.49
N GLU A 153 -5.80 5.17 44.73
CA GLU A 153 -5.80 4.45 43.43
C GLU A 153 -4.82 5.03 42.44
N THR A 154 -4.75 6.37 42.36
CA THR A 154 -3.76 7.08 41.53
C THR A 154 -2.34 6.76 41.97
N PHE A 155 -2.08 6.70 43.27
CA PHE A 155 -0.79 6.29 43.81
C PHE A 155 -0.39 4.89 43.34
N LEU A 156 -1.27 3.90 43.49
CA LEU A 156 -1.00 2.50 43.10
C LEU A 156 -0.75 2.37 41.59
N VAL A 157 -1.53 3.07 40.76
CA VAL A 157 -1.34 3.09 39.32
C VAL A 157 0.00 3.76 38.95
N SER A 158 0.35 4.87 39.60
CA SER A 158 1.61 5.58 39.38
C SER A 158 2.80 4.73 39.80
N LEU A 159 2.68 4.01 40.93
CA LEU A 159 3.71 3.07 41.40
C LEU A 159 3.91 1.92 40.40
N ALA A 160 2.81 1.33 39.92
CA ALA A 160 2.87 0.27 38.91
C ALA A 160 3.54 0.74 37.62
N LEU A 161 3.23 1.95 37.15
CA LEU A 161 3.89 2.56 35.99
C LEU A 161 5.38 2.82 36.22
N ALA A 162 5.78 3.34 37.39
CA ALA A 162 7.16 3.55 37.74
C ALA A 162 7.98 2.24 37.77
N LEU A 163 7.40 1.19 38.36
CA LEU A 163 8.00 -0.15 38.38
C LEU A 163 8.10 -0.74 36.95
N ALA A 164 7.12 -0.51 36.11
CA ALA A 164 7.13 -0.95 34.72
C ALA A 164 8.26 -0.26 33.93
N ILE A 165 8.40 1.07 34.07
CA ILE A 165 9.48 1.84 33.42
C ILE A 165 10.85 1.33 33.91
N ALA A 166 11.00 1.13 35.21
CA ALA A 166 12.23 0.61 35.79
C ALA A 166 12.57 -0.79 35.27
N ASN A 167 11.59 -1.69 35.16
CA ASN A 167 11.79 -3.02 34.58
C ASN A 167 12.16 -2.96 33.09
N MET A 168 11.52 -2.09 32.31
CA MET A 168 11.87 -1.89 30.90
C MET A 168 13.29 -1.33 30.72
N ALA A 169 13.71 -0.39 31.57
CA ALA A 169 15.01 0.22 31.50
C ALA A 169 16.15 -0.71 31.96
N SER A 170 15.85 -1.57 32.94
CA SER A 170 16.85 -2.46 33.55
C SER A 170 17.16 -3.72 32.72
N GLY A 171 16.34 -4.05 31.73
CA GLY A 171 16.48 -5.30 30.95
C GLY A 171 16.42 -6.53 31.84
N SER A 172 17.57 -7.21 32.09
CA SER A 172 17.66 -8.40 32.93
C SER A 172 17.96 -8.11 34.41
N MET A 173 18.22 -6.86 34.76
CA MET A 173 18.54 -6.48 36.18
C MET A 173 17.22 -6.37 36.97
N LYS A 174 17.21 -6.95 38.16
CA LYS A 174 16.08 -6.82 39.09
C LYS A 174 16.22 -5.54 39.89
N LEU A 175 15.13 -4.76 39.99
CA LEU A 175 15.06 -3.60 40.87
C LEU A 175 15.00 -4.10 42.33
N GLU A 176 16.06 -3.89 43.09
CA GLU A 176 16.16 -4.38 44.46
C GLU A 176 15.72 -3.34 45.49
N SER A 177 15.78 -2.06 45.18
CA SER A 177 15.48 -0.99 46.14
C SER A 177 14.57 0.06 45.52
N LEU A 178 13.54 0.47 46.25
CA LEU A 178 12.61 1.52 45.89
C LEU A 178 12.63 2.57 47.01
N PHE A 179 12.89 3.82 46.61
CA PHE A 179 12.84 4.98 47.53
C PHE A 179 11.56 5.76 47.21
N ILE A 180 10.73 5.97 48.22
CA ILE A 180 9.48 6.73 48.11
C ILE A 180 9.61 7.94 49.02
N ASP A 181 9.81 9.10 48.38
CA ASP A 181 9.89 10.39 49.06
C ASP A 181 8.55 11.08 49.01
N GLU A 182 7.79 11.04 50.13
CA GLU A 182 6.46 11.61 50.29
C GLU A 182 5.39 11.04 49.33
N GLY A 183 4.17 11.39 49.48
CA GLY A 183 3.03 10.94 48.64
C GLY A 183 1.90 10.40 49.47
N PHE A 184 2.12 10.19 50.77
CA PHE A 184 1.13 9.58 51.67
C PHE A 184 0.27 10.64 52.38
N GLY A 185 0.74 11.91 52.46
CA GLY A 185 0.14 12.96 53.25
C GLY A 185 -1.24 13.43 52.79
N THR A 186 -1.64 13.11 51.56
CA THR A 186 -2.94 13.48 50.98
C THR A 186 -3.93 12.33 50.93
N LEU A 187 -3.54 11.13 51.43
CA LEU A 187 -4.36 9.95 51.37
C LEU A 187 -5.30 9.88 52.59
N ASP A 188 -6.52 9.47 52.34
CA ASP A 188 -7.45 9.10 53.40
C ASP A 188 -7.00 7.79 54.09
N PRO A 189 -7.45 7.49 55.30
CA PRO A 189 -7.00 6.32 56.08
C PRO A 189 -7.20 4.98 55.34
N ALA A 190 -8.26 4.82 54.55
CA ALA A 190 -8.52 3.61 53.81
C ALA A 190 -7.55 3.44 52.62
N SER A 191 -7.32 4.51 51.91
CA SER A 191 -6.31 4.56 50.82
C SER A 191 -4.90 4.33 51.36
N LEU A 192 -4.55 4.92 52.50
CA LEU A 192 -3.24 4.71 53.15
C LEU A 192 -3.03 3.24 53.49
N HIS A 193 -4.06 2.59 54.08
CA HIS A 193 -3.97 1.15 54.42
C HIS A 193 -3.77 0.29 53.17
N MET A 194 -4.46 0.60 52.06
CA MET A 194 -4.30 -0.09 50.78
C MET A 194 -2.87 0.03 50.25
N VAL A 195 -2.33 1.22 50.28
CA VAL A 195 -0.95 1.51 49.83
C VAL A 195 0.07 0.78 50.70
N MET A 196 -0.09 0.79 52.03
CA MET A 196 0.82 0.07 52.95
C MET A 196 0.80 -1.43 52.69
N ASN A 197 -0.34 -2.04 52.48
CA ASN A 197 -0.45 -3.45 52.08
C ASN A 197 0.26 -3.74 50.75
N ALA A 198 0.16 -2.85 49.77
CA ALA A 198 0.84 -2.98 48.51
C ALA A 198 2.38 -2.91 48.66
N LEU A 199 2.87 -2.00 49.53
CA LEU A 199 4.31 -1.88 49.82
C LEU A 199 4.84 -3.13 50.58
N ASP A 200 4.09 -3.64 51.55
CA ASP A 200 4.40 -4.90 52.25
C ASP A 200 4.48 -6.08 51.26
N HIS A 201 3.58 -6.11 50.29
CA HIS A 201 3.63 -7.11 49.25
C HIS A 201 4.88 -7.00 48.36
N LEU A 202 5.31 -5.80 48.01
CA LEU A 202 6.58 -5.57 47.28
C LEU A 202 7.78 -6.00 48.10
N GLN A 203 7.80 -5.74 49.42
CA GLN A 203 8.86 -6.21 50.31
C GLN A 203 8.90 -7.74 50.41
N SER A 204 7.76 -8.38 50.44
CA SER A 204 7.67 -9.87 50.47
C SER A 204 8.23 -10.52 49.21
N GLN A 205 8.24 -9.79 48.07
CA GLN A 205 8.88 -10.20 46.84
C GLN A 205 10.42 -9.96 46.80
N GLY A 206 11.01 -9.53 47.91
CA GLY A 206 12.45 -9.34 48.07
C GLY A 206 12.95 -7.94 47.64
N ARG A 207 12.04 -6.98 47.46
CA ARG A 207 12.42 -5.58 47.20
C ARG A 207 12.53 -4.81 48.50
N LYS A 208 13.57 -3.99 48.63
CA LYS A 208 13.73 -3.06 49.77
C LYS A 208 12.93 -1.78 49.45
N VAL A 209 11.96 -1.46 50.27
CA VAL A 209 11.21 -0.20 50.23
C VAL A 209 11.70 0.68 51.36
N VAL A 210 12.11 1.90 51.04
CA VAL A 210 12.65 2.91 51.97
C VAL A 210 11.86 4.20 51.81
#